data_040a8f8b4e1056786ff993ae46b51263
#
_entry.id   040a8f8b4e1056786ff993ae46b51263
#
_cell.length_a   1.000
_cell.length_b   1.000
_cell.length_c   1.000
_cell.angle_alpha   90.00
_cell.angle_beta   90.00
_cell.angle_gamma   90.00
#
_symmetry.space_group_name_H-M   'P 1'
#
loop_
_entity.id
_entity.type
_entity.pdbx_description
1 polymer ?
#
loop_
_entity_poly.entity_id
_entity_poly.type
_entity_poly.pdbx_seq_one_letter_code
_entity_poly.pdbx_strand_id
1 'polypeptide(L)'
;MSTTSLNAILKGRRSQPHQLIEVLLDIQDLYGYVPAKAMKTVSQELGVPLIEVYRVANFYKVLSLKPRGKNIVTICMGTACHVRGSDLLLDQAKGQLRIEPGDTTRDGVFTLQRVNCVGACALAPIVIKNEEYRHRMTPGKLRKMIDDAGEKKKEVRAHARIE
;
A
#
# COMPACT_ATOMS: atom_id res chain seq x y z
N MET A 1 -6.64 9.01 16.23
CA MET A 1 -5.41 8.20 16.39
C MET A 1 -5.35 7.78 17.85
N SER A 2 -5.43 6.49 18.15
CA SER A 2 -5.37 6.00 19.53
C SER A 2 -3.90 6.04 19.98
N THR A 3 -3.57 6.97 20.84
CA THR A 3 -2.25 7.15 21.48
C THR A 3 -1.79 5.84 22.17
N THR A 4 -2.74 5.08 22.68
CA THR A 4 -2.50 3.80 23.37
C THR A 4 -1.82 2.75 22.44
N SER A 5 -2.20 2.71 21.17
CA SER A 5 -1.64 1.72 20.21
C SER A 5 -0.21 2.08 19.79
N LEU A 6 0.10 3.37 19.57
CA LEU A 6 1.45 3.82 19.23
C LEU A 6 2.41 3.62 20.40
N ASN A 7 1.97 3.94 21.62
CA ASN A 7 2.75 3.73 22.84
C ASN A 7 3.04 2.24 23.08
N ALA A 8 2.13 1.34 22.69
CA ALA A 8 2.35 -0.10 22.79
C ALA A 8 3.49 -0.57 21.85
N ILE A 9 3.54 -0.06 20.61
CA ILE A 9 4.62 -0.33 19.65
C ILE A 9 5.97 0.16 20.18
N LEU A 10 6.00 1.32 20.82
CA LEU A 10 7.22 1.95 21.32
C LEU A 10 7.67 1.42 22.70
N LYS A 11 6.81 0.64 23.38
CA LYS A 11 7.12 0.08 24.70
C LYS A 11 8.31 -0.88 24.59
N GLY A 12 9.37 -0.59 25.37
CA GLY A 12 10.61 -1.38 25.39
C GLY A 12 11.60 -1.07 24.28
N ARG A 13 11.30 -0.11 23.39
CA ARG A 13 12.15 0.26 22.25
C ARG A 13 12.79 1.66 22.41
N ARG A 14 12.64 2.29 23.57
CA ARG A 14 13.18 3.63 23.85
C ARG A 14 14.70 3.66 23.71
N SER A 15 15.20 4.74 23.09
CA SER A 15 16.65 4.95 22.85
C SER A 15 17.32 3.81 22.07
N GLN A 16 16.59 3.16 21.16
CA GLN A 16 17.10 2.09 20.29
C GLN A 16 17.01 2.47 18.82
N PRO A 17 17.95 3.31 18.31
CA PRO A 17 17.91 3.82 16.93
C PRO A 17 17.90 2.72 15.86
N HIS A 18 18.51 1.56 16.15
CA HIS A 18 18.58 0.43 15.23
C HIS A 18 17.21 -0.22 14.94
N GLN A 19 16.20 0.00 15.77
CA GLN A 19 14.85 -0.50 15.58
C GLN A 19 13.94 0.43 14.74
N LEU A 20 14.48 1.51 14.18
CA LEU A 20 13.71 2.50 13.45
C LEU A 20 12.85 1.89 12.33
N ILE A 21 13.41 1.00 11.52
CA ILE A 21 12.70 0.40 10.38
C ILE A 21 11.55 -0.49 10.88
N GLU A 22 11.80 -1.33 11.88
CA GLU A 22 10.78 -2.21 12.47
C GLU A 22 9.63 -1.41 13.07
N VAL A 23 9.94 -0.35 13.82
CA VAL A 23 8.92 0.54 14.38
C VAL A 23 8.08 1.20 13.29
N LEU A 24 8.70 1.64 12.20
CA LEU A 24 7.96 2.25 11.08
C LEU A 24 7.07 1.23 10.36
N LEU A 25 7.50 -0.03 10.23
CA LEU A 25 6.69 -1.12 9.68
C LEU A 25 5.48 -1.42 10.58
N ASP A 26 5.69 -1.59 11.89
CA ASP A 26 4.61 -1.82 12.86
C ASP A 26 3.57 -0.67 12.84
N ILE A 27 4.05 0.58 12.71
CA ILE A 27 3.18 1.76 12.57
C ILE A 27 2.37 1.68 11.28
N GLN A 28 2.99 1.28 10.19
CA GLN A 28 2.31 1.14 8.90
C GLN A 28 1.27 0.02 8.94
N ASP A 29 1.56 -1.10 9.56
CA ASP A 29 0.61 -2.20 9.72
C ASP A 29 -0.61 -1.77 10.55
N LEU A 30 -0.39 -0.94 11.57
CA LEU A 30 -1.46 -0.42 12.42
C LEU A 30 -2.34 0.63 11.72
N TYR A 31 -1.73 1.55 10.95
CA TYR A 31 -2.44 2.70 10.35
C TYR A 31 -2.62 2.60 8.84
N GLY A 32 -2.02 1.62 8.18
CA GLY A 32 -1.96 1.49 6.72
C GLY A 32 -0.96 2.43 6.04
N TYR A 33 -0.33 3.33 6.80
CA TYR A 33 0.70 4.27 6.36
C TYR A 33 1.43 4.85 7.57
N VAL A 34 2.51 5.59 7.37
CA VAL A 34 3.28 6.26 8.44
C VAL A 34 2.86 7.73 8.57
N PRO A 35 1.99 8.11 9.54
CA PRO A 35 1.56 9.48 9.73
C PRO A 35 2.69 10.39 10.23
N ALA A 36 2.68 11.68 9.83
CA ALA A 36 3.66 12.67 10.28
C ALA A 36 3.72 12.83 11.82
N LYS A 37 2.57 12.70 12.49
CA LYS A 37 2.51 12.73 13.96
C LYS A 37 3.25 11.53 14.59
N ALA A 38 3.10 10.34 14.00
CA ALA A 38 3.80 9.14 14.47
C ALA A 38 5.31 9.29 14.28
N MET A 39 5.79 9.81 13.15
CA MET A 39 7.22 10.07 12.92
C MET A 39 7.84 10.99 13.97
N LYS A 40 7.12 12.04 14.41
CA LYS A 40 7.58 12.92 15.49
C LYS A 40 7.74 12.16 16.81
N THR A 41 6.77 11.33 17.16
CA THR A 41 6.83 10.51 18.38
C THR A 41 7.98 9.49 18.31
N VAL A 42 8.15 8.82 17.17
CA VAL A 42 9.26 7.89 16.93
C VAL A 42 10.62 8.59 17.08
N SER A 43 10.77 9.78 16.50
CA SER A 43 11.97 10.60 16.63
C SER A 43 12.33 10.86 18.10
N GLN A 44 11.36 11.25 18.90
CA GLN A 44 11.54 11.56 20.32
C GLN A 44 11.85 10.31 21.15
N GLU A 45 11.11 9.21 20.95
CA GLU A 45 11.25 8.00 21.74
C GLU A 45 12.53 7.18 21.42
N LEU A 46 12.92 7.16 20.13
CA LEU A 46 14.13 6.45 19.70
C LEU A 46 15.42 7.30 19.78
N GLY A 47 15.30 8.61 20.02
CA GLY A 47 16.44 9.53 20.01
C GLY A 47 17.05 9.73 18.63
N VAL A 48 16.26 9.57 17.55
CA VAL A 48 16.70 9.73 16.15
C VAL A 48 16.21 11.07 15.63
N PRO A 49 17.05 11.88 14.98
CA PRO A 49 16.59 13.14 14.36
C PRO A 49 15.40 12.92 13.42
N LEU A 50 14.39 13.79 13.47
CA LEU A 50 13.18 13.67 12.65
C LEU A 50 13.48 13.57 11.15
N ILE A 51 14.51 14.27 10.69
CA ILE A 51 14.94 14.22 9.29
C ILE A 51 15.41 12.82 8.88
N GLU A 52 16.07 12.08 9.77
CA GLU A 52 16.49 10.70 9.49
C GLU A 52 15.28 9.76 9.49
N VAL A 53 14.33 9.92 10.40
CA VAL A 53 13.08 9.16 10.38
C VAL A 53 12.35 9.37 9.05
N TYR A 54 12.28 10.62 8.57
CA TYR A 54 11.67 10.95 7.29
C TYR A 54 12.44 10.36 6.10
N ARG A 55 13.77 10.42 6.11
CA ARG A 55 14.61 9.83 5.06
C ARG A 55 14.38 8.34 4.93
N VAL A 56 14.40 7.61 6.06
CA VAL A 56 14.14 6.16 6.09
C VAL A 56 12.72 5.86 5.59
N ALA A 57 11.72 6.57 6.09
CA ALA A 57 10.33 6.37 5.68
C ALA A 57 10.08 6.66 4.18
N ASN A 58 10.86 7.57 3.58
CA ASN A 58 10.76 7.89 2.15
C ASN A 58 11.62 6.97 1.26
N PHE A 59 12.72 6.45 1.80
CA PHE A 59 13.64 5.58 1.06
C PHE A 59 13.05 4.20 0.80
N TYR A 60 12.45 3.57 1.80
CA TYR A 60 11.91 2.23 1.69
C TYR A 60 10.54 2.22 1.01
N LYS A 61 10.45 1.61 -0.18
CA LYS A 61 9.23 1.50 -1.00
C LYS A 61 8.07 0.77 -0.28
N VAL A 62 8.38 -0.08 0.69
CA VAL A 62 7.38 -0.77 1.50
C VAL A 62 6.62 0.21 2.40
N LEU A 63 7.28 1.29 2.83
CA LEU A 63 6.66 2.34 3.66
C LEU A 63 5.86 3.32 2.81
N SER A 64 4.80 3.88 3.37
CA SER A 64 3.98 4.90 2.73
C SER A 64 3.74 6.07 3.68
N LEU A 65 4.01 7.27 3.19
CA LEU A 65 3.72 8.52 3.92
C LEU A 65 2.30 9.04 3.65
N LYS A 66 1.60 8.45 2.66
CA LYS A 66 0.23 8.79 2.29
C LYS A 66 -0.72 7.66 2.69
N PRO A 67 -1.95 7.97 3.09
CA PRO A 67 -2.96 6.94 3.34
C PRO A 67 -3.13 6.03 2.14
N ARG A 68 -3.15 4.72 2.37
CA ARG A 68 -3.40 3.70 1.36
C ARG A 68 -4.86 3.24 1.41
N GLY A 69 -5.38 2.83 0.27
CA GLY A 69 -6.67 2.18 0.16
C GLY A 69 -6.65 0.77 0.76
N LYS A 70 -7.82 0.24 1.06
CA LYS A 70 -7.97 -1.13 1.56
C LYS A 70 -7.52 -2.19 0.55
N ASN A 71 -7.62 -1.90 -0.74
CA ASN A 71 -7.15 -2.76 -1.81
C ASN A 71 -5.99 -2.07 -2.54
N ILE A 72 -4.80 -2.63 -2.43
CA ILE A 72 -3.62 -2.18 -3.15
C ILE A 72 -3.51 -3.02 -4.42
N VAL A 73 -3.64 -2.37 -5.58
CA VAL A 73 -3.48 -3.01 -6.89
C VAL A 73 -2.13 -2.61 -7.45
N THR A 74 -1.20 -3.55 -7.54
CA THR A 74 0.15 -3.32 -8.04
C THR A 74 0.35 -4.03 -9.37
N ILE A 75 0.74 -3.28 -10.40
CA ILE A 75 0.98 -3.80 -11.75
C ILE A 75 2.48 -3.93 -12.01
N CYS A 76 2.91 -5.11 -12.42
CA CYS A 76 4.30 -5.36 -12.77
C CYS A 76 4.59 -4.82 -14.17
N MET A 77 5.57 -3.91 -14.26
CA MET A 77 6.04 -3.27 -15.50
C MET A 77 7.39 -3.82 -15.97
N GLY A 78 7.83 -4.97 -15.45
CA GLY A 78 9.05 -5.63 -15.89
C GLY A 78 8.97 -6.04 -17.36
N THR A 79 10.11 -6.18 -18.04
CA THR A 79 10.20 -6.42 -19.49
C THR A 79 9.27 -7.53 -19.99
N ALA A 80 9.26 -8.68 -19.33
CA ALA A 80 8.38 -9.79 -19.72
C ALA A 80 6.89 -9.49 -19.58
N CYS A 81 6.50 -8.72 -18.55
CA CYS A 81 5.13 -8.26 -18.36
C CYS A 81 4.77 -7.18 -19.37
N HIS A 82 5.68 -6.25 -19.64
CA HIS A 82 5.51 -5.18 -20.61
C HIS A 82 5.25 -5.73 -22.02
N VAL A 83 6.13 -6.64 -22.52
CA VAL A 83 5.95 -7.31 -23.82
C VAL A 83 4.63 -8.07 -23.91
N ARG A 84 4.12 -8.58 -22.78
CA ARG A 84 2.83 -9.29 -22.71
C ARG A 84 1.64 -8.41 -22.39
N GLY A 85 1.78 -7.08 -22.50
CA GLY A 85 0.68 -6.12 -22.42
C GLY A 85 0.36 -5.59 -21.01
N SER A 86 1.34 -5.47 -20.11
CA SER A 86 1.09 -4.85 -18.81
C SER A 86 0.74 -3.36 -18.90
N ASP A 87 1.14 -2.67 -19.99
CA ASP A 87 0.70 -1.29 -20.24
C ASP A 87 -0.83 -1.19 -20.39
N LEU A 88 -1.42 -2.13 -21.13
CA LEU A 88 -2.87 -2.21 -21.28
C LEU A 88 -3.58 -2.46 -19.94
N LEU A 89 -2.94 -3.23 -19.06
CA LEU A 89 -3.45 -3.43 -17.69
C LEU A 89 -3.36 -2.16 -16.88
N LEU A 90 -2.27 -1.41 -17.02
CA LEU A 90 -2.08 -0.15 -16.31
C LEU A 90 -3.11 0.90 -16.77
N ASP A 91 -3.29 1.04 -18.07
CA ASP A 91 -4.28 1.97 -18.65
C ASP A 91 -5.71 1.59 -18.27
N GLN A 92 -6.03 0.29 -18.29
CA GLN A 92 -7.32 -0.22 -17.81
C GLN A 92 -7.54 0.15 -16.34
N ALA A 93 -6.55 -0.05 -15.47
CA ALA A 93 -6.66 0.28 -14.05
C ALA A 93 -6.82 1.80 -13.84
N LYS A 94 -6.02 2.62 -14.52
CA LYS A 94 -6.12 4.10 -14.47
C LYS A 94 -7.50 4.58 -14.90
N GLY A 95 -8.00 4.09 -16.03
CA GLY A 95 -9.31 4.46 -16.54
C GLY A 95 -10.45 4.07 -15.60
N GLN A 96 -10.41 2.85 -15.04
CA GLN A 96 -11.45 2.33 -14.17
C GLN A 96 -11.44 2.98 -12.77
N LEU A 97 -10.27 3.16 -12.18
CA LEU A 97 -10.11 3.76 -10.85
C LEU A 97 -10.06 5.30 -10.88
N ARG A 98 -9.77 5.90 -12.03
CA ARG A 98 -9.59 7.34 -12.25
C ARG A 98 -8.52 7.95 -11.35
N ILE A 99 -7.41 7.23 -11.20
CA ILE A 99 -6.23 7.65 -10.42
C ILE A 99 -4.95 7.27 -11.16
N GLU A 100 -3.86 7.96 -10.87
CA GLU A 100 -2.52 7.63 -11.37
C GLU A 100 -1.79 6.65 -10.42
N PRO A 101 -0.75 5.94 -10.91
CA PRO A 101 0.09 5.10 -10.07
C PRO A 101 0.75 5.91 -8.93
N GLY A 102 0.56 5.44 -7.71
CA GLY A 102 0.97 6.12 -6.47
C GLY A 102 -0.18 6.80 -5.74
N ASP A 103 -1.36 6.90 -6.37
CA ASP A 103 -2.51 7.55 -5.77
C ASP A 103 -3.52 6.56 -5.20
N THR A 104 -4.38 7.08 -4.34
CA THR A 104 -5.50 6.38 -3.72
C THR A 104 -6.82 7.01 -4.17
N THR A 105 -7.83 6.20 -4.45
CA THR A 105 -9.17 6.67 -4.80
C THR A 105 -9.76 7.52 -3.66
N ARG A 106 -10.57 8.53 -4.00
CA ARG A 106 -11.14 9.47 -3.02
C ARG A 106 -11.97 8.78 -1.92
N ASP A 107 -12.54 7.64 -2.23
CA ASP A 107 -13.31 6.83 -1.27
C ASP A 107 -12.44 5.94 -0.38
N GLY A 108 -11.10 5.95 -0.56
CA GLY A 108 -10.12 5.17 0.20
C GLY A 108 -10.22 3.65 -0.04
N VAL A 109 -10.79 3.22 -1.16
CA VAL A 109 -10.97 1.77 -1.46
C VAL A 109 -9.74 1.19 -2.12
N PHE A 110 -9.21 1.88 -3.12
CA PHE A 110 -8.11 1.38 -3.95
C PHE A 110 -6.91 2.31 -3.91
N THR A 111 -5.72 1.72 -3.90
CA THR A 111 -4.46 2.38 -4.24
C THR A 111 -3.89 1.68 -5.45
N LEU A 112 -3.55 2.44 -6.49
CA LEU A 112 -2.88 1.91 -7.67
C LEU A 112 -1.37 2.08 -7.52
N GLN A 113 -0.63 1.00 -7.76
CA GLN A 113 0.84 1.02 -7.74
C GLN A 113 1.40 0.36 -9.00
N ARG A 114 2.63 0.71 -9.33
CA ARG A 114 3.44 0.01 -10.33
C ARG A 114 4.79 -0.38 -9.74
N VAL A 115 5.31 -1.52 -10.16
CA VAL A 115 6.65 -1.99 -9.78
C VAL A 115 7.43 -2.38 -11.03
N ASN A 116 8.76 -2.24 -10.98
CA ASN A 116 9.60 -2.55 -12.12
C ASN A 116 9.61 -4.05 -12.44
N CYS A 117 9.77 -4.91 -11.43
CA CYS A 117 9.70 -6.36 -11.61
C CYS A 117 9.45 -7.06 -10.28
N VAL A 118 8.63 -8.12 -10.30
CA VAL A 118 8.34 -8.98 -9.14
C VAL A 118 9.03 -10.35 -9.21
N GLY A 119 9.88 -10.58 -10.23
CA GLY A 119 10.66 -11.81 -10.36
C GLY A 119 9.94 -13.04 -10.93
N ALA A 120 8.62 -12.98 -11.17
CA ALA A 120 7.81 -14.13 -11.62
C ALA A 120 7.51 -14.08 -13.13
N CYS A 121 8.51 -13.83 -13.98
CA CYS A 121 8.38 -13.53 -15.41
C CYS A 121 7.72 -14.64 -16.23
N ALA A 122 7.86 -15.90 -15.84
CA ALA A 122 7.22 -17.04 -16.51
C ALA A 122 5.67 -16.96 -16.46
N LEU A 123 5.14 -16.29 -15.46
CA LEU A 123 3.71 -16.16 -15.22
C LEU A 123 3.12 -14.81 -15.70
N ALA A 124 3.91 -14.03 -16.42
CA ALA A 124 3.52 -12.71 -16.92
C ALA A 124 2.27 -12.74 -17.83
N PRO A 125 1.48 -11.66 -17.89
CA PRO A 125 1.55 -10.44 -17.08
C PRO A 125 1.03 -10.66 -15.65
N ILE A 126 1.62 -9.93 -14.67
CA ILE A 126 1.32 -10.11 -13.26
C ILE A 126 0.72 -8.83 -12.68
N VAL A 127 -0.35 -9.03 -11.91
CA VAL A 127 -0.94 -8.02 -11.03
C VAL A 127 -0.96 -8.59 -9.62
N ILE A 128 -0.60 -7.78 -8.63
CA ILE A 128 -0.69 -8.14 -7.22
C ILE A 128 -1.85 -7.36 -6.61
N LYS A 129 -2.77 -8.05 -5.96
CA LYS A 129 -3.82 -7.42 -5.15
C LYS A 129 -3.53 -7.68 -3.68
N ASN A 130 -3.19 -6.63 -2.96
CA ASN A 130 -2.63 -6.72 -1.62
C ASN A 130 -1.34 -7.58 -1.66
N GLU A 131 -1.36 -8.80 -1.14
CA GLU A 131 -0.23 -9.75 -1.16
C GLU A 131 -0.46 -10.91 -2.13
N GLU A 132 -1.63 -10.96 -2.78
CA GLU A 132 -2.01 -12.06 -3.66
C GLU A 132 -1.56 -11.83 -5.10
N TYR A 133 -0.71 -12.72 -5.60
CA TYR A 133 -0.21 -12.70 -6.98
C TYR A 133 -1.23 -13.27 -7.95
N ARG A 134 -1.63 -12.47 -8.94
CA ARG A 134 -2.50 -12.85 -10.05
C ARG A 134 -1.70 -12.91 -11.33
N HIS A 135 -1.62 -14.08 -11.94
CA HIS A 135 -0.82 -14.35 -13.14
C HIS A 135 -1.67 -14.39 -14.40
N ARG A 136 -0.98 -14.26 -15.57
CA ARG A 136 -1.62 -14.29 -16.91
C ARG A 136 -2.86 -13.38 -16.95
N MET A 137 -2.66 -12.18 -16.44
CA MET A 137 -3.74 -11.20 -16.33
C MET A 137 -4.07 -10.61 -17.71
N THR A 138 -5.36 -10.34 -17.91
CA THR A 138 -5.88 -9.64 -19.06
C THR A 138 -6.70 -8.43 -18.59
N PRO A 139 -6.93 -7.41 -19.45
CA PRO A 139 -7.76 -6.27 -19.08
C PRO A 139 -9.15 -6.66 -18.53
N GLY A 140 -9.78 -7.68 -19.12
CA GLY A 140 -11.06 -8.18 -18.64
C GLY A 140 -11.01 -8.83 -17.26
N LYS A 141 -9.96 -9.63 -16.97
CA LYS A 141 -9.76 -10.21 -15.63
C LYS A 141 -9.46 -9.13 -14.59
N LEU A 142 -8.66 -8.12 -14.96
CA LEU A 142 -8.34 -7.01 -14.08
C LEU A 142 -9.59 -6.20 -13.75
N ARG A 143 -10.41 -5.88 -14.76
CA ARG A 143 -11.69 -5.17 -14.59
C ARG A 143 -12.58 -5.89 -13.58
N LYS A 144 -12.81 -7.19 -13.79
CA LYS A 144 -13.62 -8.00 -12.88
C LYS A 144 -13.06 -8.00 -11.45
N MET A 145 -11.74 -8.17 -11.30
CA MET A 145 -11.07 -8.16 -9.99
C MET A 145 -11.30 -6.83 -9.22
N ILE A 146 -11.29 -5.71 -9.93
CA ILE A 146 -11.53 -4.38 -9.36
C ILE A 146 -13.01 -4.23 -8.99
N ASP A 147 -13.94 -4.63 -9.88
CA ASP A 147 -15.39 -4.56 -9.65
C ASP A 147 -15.79 -5.40 -8.43
N ASP A 148 -15.37 -6.68 -8.37
CA ASP A 148 -15.65 -7.59 -7.24
C ASP A 148 -15.13 -7.03 -5.89
N ALA A 149 -13.99 -6.35 -5.90
CA ALA A 149 -13.43 -5.74 -4.69
C ALA A 149 -14.16 -4.44 -4.28
N GLY A 150 -14.74 -3.73 -5.25
CA GLY A 150 -15.56 -2.54 -5.02
C GLY A 150 -16.94 -2.88 -4.46
N GLU A 151 -17.56 -3.97 -4.94
CA GLU A 151 -18.89 -4.42 -4.49
C GLU A 151 -18.91 -4.91 -3.06
N LYS A 152 -17.92 -5.69 -2.63
CA LYS A 152 -17.77 -6.13 -1.22
C LYS A 152 -17.80 -4.98 -0.21
N LYS A 153 -17.43 -3.76 -0.63
CA LYS A 153 -17.53 -2.57 0.24
C LYS A 153 -18.94 -2.02 0.31
N LYS A 154 -19.73 -2.10 -0.76
CA LYS A 154 -21.12 -1.62 -0.74
C LYS A 154 -21.96 -2.45 0.22
N GLU A 155 -21.77 -3.76 0.25
CA GLU A 155 -22.45 -4.68 1.18
C GLU A 155 -22.08 -4.41 2.63
N VAL A 156 -20.79 -4.26 2.95
CA VAL A 156 -20.33 -3.95 4.32
C VAL A 156 -20.86 -2.60 4.82
N ARG A 157 -20.96 -1.59 3.93
CA ARG A 157 -21.54 -0.28 4.30
C ARG A 157 -23.06 -0.30 4.43
N ALA A 158 -23.73 -1.18 3.70
CA ALA A 158 -25.18 -1.36 3.82
C ALA A 158 -25.55 -2.00 5.16
N HIS A 159 -24.80 -2.99 5.63
CA HIS A 159 -24.99 -3.63 6.94
C HIS A 159 -24.66 -2.70 8.12
N ALA A 160 -23.62 -1.86 8.00
CA ALA A 160 -23.24 -0.91 9.05
C ALA A 160 -24.17 0.33 9.18
N ARG A 161 -25.19 0.45 8.33
CA ARG A 161 -26.21 1.51 8.41
C ARG A 161 -27.53 1.04 9.04
N ILE A 162 -27.63 -0.23 9.40
CA ILE A 162 -28.85 -0.86 9.95
C ILE A 162 -28.71 -1.09 11.48
N GLU A 163 -27.52 -0.86 12.05
CA GLU A 163 -27.29 -0.79 13.51
C GLU A 163 -27.16 0.68 13.94
#